data_6a0324dfa27f72a72a799a09fb90ef64
#
_entry.id   6a0324dfa27f72a72a799a09fb90ef64
#
_cell.length_a   1.000
_cell.length_b   1.000
_cell.length_c   1.000
_cell.angle_alpha   90.00
_cell.angle_beta   90.00
_cell.angle_gamma   90.00
#
_symmetry.space_group_name_H-M   'P 1'
#
loop_
_entity.id
_entity.type
_entity.pdbx_description
1 polymer ?
#
loop_
_entity_poly.entity_id
_entity_poly.type
_entity_poly.pdbx_seq_one_letter_code
_entity_poly.pdbx_strand_id
1 'polypeptide(L)'
;YAGNEKMAGKVKDPGNVITGAAHPLLRTHPESGKKALYIGSHTQTLVDFDNEEAAPILAFLRKHAIRPEFTCRFRWQPGSMAIWDNRCVQHRALGDFTDQRRRMHRITIAGDAPF
;
A
#
# COMPACT_ATOMS: atom_id res chain seq x y z
N TYR A 1 0.24 11.42 -7.76
CA TYR A 1 -0.66 10.26 -7.97
C TYR A 1 -1.34 10.24 -9.35
N ALA A 2 -0.98 11.15 -10.26
CA ALA A 2 -1.45 11.15 -11.64
C ALA A 2 -0.86 10.02 -12.52
N GLY A 3 -0.02 9.15 -11.97
CA GLY A 3 0.64 8.06 -12.71
C GLY A 3 -0.14 6.73 -12.77
N ASN A 4 -1.13 6.53 -11.91
CA ASN A 4 -1.85 5.24 -11.87
C ASN A 4 -3.08 5.19 -12.79
N GLU A 5 -3.65 6.31 -13.18
CA GLU A 5 -4.78 6.31 -14.12
C GLU A 5 -4.42 5.83 -15.52
N LYS A 6 -3.15 5.98 -15.93
CA LYS A 6 -2.72 5.50 -17.26
C LYS A 6 -2.49 3.99 -17.35
N MET A 7 -2.39 3.28 -16.24
CA MET A 7 -2.31 1.81 -16.25
C MET A 7 -3.69 1.14 -16.25
N ALA A 8 -4.71 1.77 -15.74
CA ALA A 8 -6.08 1.24 -15.75
C ALA A 8 -6.67 1.12 -17.16
N GLY A 9 -6.15 1.87 -18.14
CA GLY A 9 -6.67 1.89 -19.51
C GLY A 9 -6.21 0.76 -20.43
N LYS A 10 -5.43 -0.23 -19.98
CA LYS A 10 -4.88 -1.30 -20.83
C LYS A 10 -5.42 -2.71 -20.58
N VAL A 11 -6.37 -2.87 -19.70
CA VAL A 11 -7.04 -4.17 -19.52
C VAL A 11 -8.15 -4.30 -20.56
N LYS A 12 -7.88 -5.08 -21.60
CA LYS A 12 -8.78 -5.24 -22.77
C LYS A 12 -9.92 -6.23 -22.58
N ASP A 13 -10.04 -6.86 -21.42
CA ASP A 13 -11.11 -7.85 -21.19
C ASP A 13 -11.79 -7.63 -19.84
N PRO A 14 -13.00 -7.01 -19.83
CA PRO A 14 -13.76 -6.82 -18.60
C PRO A 14 -14.38 -8.10 -18.04
N GLY A 15 -14.28 -9.22 -18.75
CA GLY A 15 -14.97 -10.48 -18.37
C GLY A 15 -14.27 -11.29 -17.28
N ASN A 16 -12.99 -11.08 -17.00
CA ASN A 16 -12.19 -11.89 -16.07
C ASN A 16 -11.26 -11.08 -15.16
N VAL A 17 -11.56 -9.81 -14.91
CA VAL A 17 -10.78 -9.03 -13.95
C VAL A 17 -11.16 -9.47 -12.55
N ILE A 18 -10.29 -10.22 -11.89
CA ILE A 18 -10.34 -10.39 -10.44
C ILE A 18 -10.05 -9.01 -9.85
N THR A 19 -11.09 -8.31 -9.46
CA THR A 19 -11.02 -6.95 -8.95
C THR A 19 -10.44 -6.87 -7.54
N GLY A 20 -10.20 -8.01 -6.88
CA GLY A 20 -9.61 -8.10 -5.55
C GLY A 20 -9.07 -9.49 -5.26
N ALA A 21 -8.12 -9.55 -4.34
CA ALA A 21 -7.63 -10.78 -3.74
C ALA A 21 -7.73 -10.66 -2.22
N ALA A 22 -8.09 -11.77 -1.56
CA ALA A 22 -8.07 -11.86 -0.11
C ALA A 22 -6.63 -12.05 0.38
N HIS A 23 -6.24 -11.26 1.37
CA HIS A 23 -4.94 -11.32 2.02
C HIS A 23 -5.10 -11.38 3.53
N PRO A 24 -4.18 -12.04 4.26
CA PRO A 24 -4.20 -11.98 5.71
C PRO A 24 -4.07 -10.53 6.19
N LEU A 25 -4.92 -10.13 7.12
CA LEU A 25 -4.84 -8.81 7.74
C LEU A 25 -3.55 -8.63 8.56
N LEU A 26 -3.12 -9.71 9.21
CA LEU A 26 -1.83 -9.82 9.89
C LEU A 26 -0.92 -10.74 9.08
N ARG A 27 -0.17 -10.17 8.18
CA ARG A 27 0.78 -10.90 7.34
C ARG A 27 2.01 -11.30 8.14
N THR A 28 2.45 -12.54 7.97
CA THR A 28 3.74 -13.00 8.50
C THR A 28 4.85 -12.64 7.50
N HIS A 29 5.90 -12.00 8.00
CA HIS A 29 7.06 -11.69 7.17
C HIS A 29 7.90 -12.96 6.99
N PRO A 30 8.16 -13.41 5.75
CA PRO A 30 8.72 -14.74 5.49
C PRO A 30 10.14 -14.94 6.03
N GLU A 31 10.92 -13.87 6.13
CA GLU A 31 12.32 -13.97 6.61
C GLU A 31 12.44 -13.77 8.12
N SER A 32 11.69 -12.84 8.70
CA SER A 32 11.80 -12.51 10.12
C SER A 32 10.81 -13.23 11.02
N GLY A 33 9.76 -13.83 10.44
CA GLY A 33 8.64 -14.45 11.16
C GLY A 33 7.76 -13.45 11.94
N LYS A 34 8.08 -12.17 11.89
CA LYS A 34 7.28 -11.14 12.58
C LYS A 34 5.98 -10.86 11.84
N LYS A 35 4.95 -10.53 12.60
CA LYS A 35 3.66 -10.13 12.03
C LYS A 35 3.60 -8.63 11.79
N ALA A 36 3.06 -8.26 10.63
CA ALA A 36 2.81 -6.88 10.26
C ALA A 36 1.33 -6.71 9.88
N LEU A 37 0.77 -5.58 10.24
CA LEU A 37 -0.57 -5.21 9.80
C LEU A 37 -0.55 -4.89 8.30
N TYR A 38 -1.19 -5.74 7.50
CA TYR A 38 -1.24 -5.61 6.05
C TYR A 38 -2.52 -4.89 5.62
N ILE A 39 -2.52 -3.58 5.76
CA ILE A 39 -3.65 -2.71 5.45
C ILE A 39 -3.16 -1.50 4.64
N GLY A 40 -3.94 -1.08 3.66
CA GLY A 40 -3.60 0.08 2.82
C GLY A 40 -4.85 0.77 2.28
N SER A 41 -4.64 1.76 1.42
CA SER A 41 -5.73 2.46 0.73
C SER A 41 -6.56 1.55 -0.18
N HIS A 42 -5.99 0.44 -0.61
CA HIS A 42 -6.64 -0.54 -1.48
C HIS A 42 -7.47 -1.59 -0.73
N THR A 43 -7.35 -1.67 0.58
CA THR A 43 -8.17 -2.59 1.40
C THR A 43 -9.62 -2.12 1.38
N GLN A 44 -10.51 -2.91 0.84
CA GLN A 44 -11.92 -2.55 0.66
C GLN A 44 -12.79 -3.00 1.81
N THR A 45 -12.68 -4.26 2.19
CA THR A 45 -13.50 -4.89 3.22
C THR A 45 -12.74 -5.99 3.94
N LEU A 46 -13.36 -6.63 4.90
CA LEU A 46 -12.91 -7.84 5.57
C LEU A 46 -13.76 -9.02 5.10
N VAL A 47 -13.13 -10.16 4.87
CA VAL A 47 -13.87 -11.41 4.55
C VAL A 47 -14.76 -11.78 5.73
N ASP A 48 -15.95 -12.27 5.46
CA ASP A 48 -16.97 -12.65 6.43
C ASP A 48 -17.60 -11.51 7.25
N PHE A 49 -17.30 -10.26 6.89
CA PHE A 49 -17.94 -9.06 7.47
C PHE A 49 -18.77 -8.35 6.41
N ASP A 50 -19.90 -7.79 6.79
CA ASP A 50 -20.55 -6.82 5.92
C ASP A 50 -19.80 -5.47 5.92
N ASN A 51 -20.18 -4.59 5.00
CA ASN A 51 -19.48 -3.32 4.85
C ASN A 51 -19.68 -2.37 6.07
N GLU A 52 -20.80 -2.47 6.76
CA GLU A 52 -21.09 -1.66 7.94
C GLU A 52 -20.23 -2.11 9.13
N GLU A 53 -20.02 -3.40 9.28
CA GLU A 53 -19.15 -3.99 10.30
C GLU A 53 -17.66 -3.75 9.98
N ALA A 54 -17.25 -3.96 8.72
CA ALA A 54 -15.85 -3.83 8.31
C ALA A 54 -15.34 -2.37 8.37
N ALA A 55 -16.19 -1.40 8.04
CA ALA A 55 -15.77 0.00 7.91
C ALA A 55 -15.15 0.59 9.19
N PRO A 56 -15.77 0.49 10.39
CA PRO A 56 -15.17 1.03 11.61
C PRO A 56 -13.88 0.32 12.02
N ILE A 57 -13.78 -0.99 11.78
CA ILE A 57 -12.57 -1.78 12.06
C ILE A 57 -11.42 -1.30 11.16
N LEU A 58 -11.66 -1.18 9.85
CA LEU A 58 -10.66 -0.71 8.90
C LEU A 58 -10.26 0.76 9.18
N ALA A 59 -11.19 1.61 9.55
CA ALA A 59 -10.92 2.99 9.92
C ALA A 59 -10.01 3.07 11.15
N PHE A 60 -10.29 2.30 12.19
CA PHE A 60 -9.45 2.20 13.38
C PHE A 60 -8.04 1.73 13.05
N LEU A 61 -7.91 0.64 12.29
CA LEU A 61 -6.62 0.06 11.93
C LEU A 61 -5.78 0.99 11.04
N ARG A 62 -6.42 1.70 10.09
CA ARG A 62 -5.73 2.71 9.27
C ARG A 62 -5.22 3.86 10.13
N LYS A 63 -6.03 4.34 11.07
CA LYS A 63 -5.61 5.39 12.00
C LYS A 63 -4.47 4.93 12.90
N HIS A 64 -4.52 3.68 13.36
CA HIS A 64 -3.45 3.09 14.15
C HIS A 64 -2.14 2.99 13.36
N ALA A 65 -2.19 2.50 12.12
CA ALA A 65 -1.00 2.28 11.29
C ALA A 65 -0.20 3.56 10.97
N ILE A 66 -0.86 4.73 11.00
CA ILE A 66 -0.23 6.03 10.71
C ILE A 66 0.14 6.84 11.96
N ARG A 67 0.12 6.23 13.14
CA ARG A 67 0.55 6.91 14.38
C ARG A 67 2.01 7.34 14.26
N PRO A 68 2.39 8.48 14.85
CA PRO A 68 3.76 9.01 14.78
C PRO A 68 4.83 7.98 15.19
N GLU A 69 4.52 7.11 16.14
CA GLU A 69 5.42 6.07 16.66
C GLU A 69 5.81 5.03 15.59
N PHE A 70 5.00 4.88 14.53
CA PHE A 70 5.20 3.91 13.45
C PHE A 70 5.61 4.55 12.14
N THR A 71 5.83 5.85 12.11
CA THR A 71 6.11 6.59 10.88
C THR A 71 7.46 7.28 10.90
N CYS A 72 8.08 7.36 9.75
CA CYS A 72 9.23 8.22 9.52
C CYS A 72 9.00 9.05 8.25
N ARG A 73 9.67 10.19 8.16
CA ARG A 73 9.61 11.05 6.99
C ARG A 73 10.96 11.06 6.30
N PHE A 74 10.97 10.70 5.02
CA PHE A 74 12.16 10.76 4.18
C PHE A 74 12.13 12.02 3.32
N ARG A 75 13.19 12.83 3.40
CA ARG A 75 13.34 14.02 2.58
C ARG A 75 14.22 13.70 1.37
N TRP A 76 13.61 13.74 0.21
CA TRP A 76 14.28 13.49 -1.05
C TRP A 76 15.22 14.62 -1.45
N GLN A 77 16.38 14.24 -1.98
CA GLN A 77 17.33 15.12 -2.63
C GLN A 77 17.70 14.54 -4.01
N PRO A 78 18.23 15.33 -4.95
CA PRO A 78 18.78 14.79 -6.19
C PRO A 78 19.80 13.70 -5.89
N GLY A 79 19.66 12.53 -6.55
CA GLY A 79 20.49 11.36 -6.30
C GLY A 79 20.11 10.49 -5.10
N SER A 80 19.11 10.87 -4.31
CA SER A 80 18.62 10.03 -3.23
C SER A 80 18.02 8.73 -3.76
N MET A 81 18.30 7.62 -3.06
CA MET A 81 17.68 6.31 -3.27
C MET A 81 17.05 5.85 -1.96
N ALA A 82 15.84 5.33 -2.04
CA ALA A 82 15.17 4.68 -0.91
C ALA A 82 14.74 3.27 -1.30
N ILE A 83 14.99 2.32 -0.43
CA ILE A 83 14.56 0.93 -0.56
C ILE A 83 13.70 0.61 0.65
N TRP A 84 12.52 0.05 0.40
CA TRP A 84 11.62 -0.39 1.46
C TRP A 84 10.98 -1.73 1.11
N ASP A 85 10.63 -2.47 2.14
CA ASP A 85 9.98 -3.76 2.01
C ASP A 85 8.45 -3.59 2.01
N ASN A 86 7.83 -3.76 0.85
CA ASN A 86 6.37 -3.67 0.72
C ASN A 86 5.60 -4.72 1.52
N ARG A 87 6.27 -5.76 2.01
CA ARG A 87 5.64 -6.82 2.81
C ARG A 87 5.26 -6.34 4.22
N CYS A 88 5.93 -5.31 4.72
CA CYS A 88 5.72 -4.80 6.08
C CYS A 88 5.69 -3.27 6.19
N VAL A 89 5.93 -2.53 5.10
CA VAL A 89 6.00 -1.07 5.09
C VAL A 89 5.01 -0.49 4.08
N GLN A 90 4.35 0.58 4.47
CA GLN A 90 3.56 1.43 3.59
C GLN A 90 4.29 2.74 3.34
N HIS A 91 4.02 3.34 2.20
CA HIS A 91 4.57 4.65 1.87
C HIS A 91 3.50 5.58 1.31
N ARG A 92 3.69 6.86 1.54
CA ARG A 92 2.82 7.91 1.02
C ARG A 92 3.66 9.07 0.48
N ALA A 93 3.37 9.49 -0.74
CA ALA A 93 3.90 10.75 -1.26
C ALA A 93 3.18 11.91 -0.59
N LEU A 94 3.94 12.87 -0.08
CA LEU A 94 3.42 14.12 0.45
C LEU A 94 3.28 15.13 -0.69
N GLY A 95 2.17 15.85 -0.75
CA GLY A 95 1.86 16.81 -1.81
C GLY A 95 2.44 18.22 -1.58
N ASP A 96 3.64 18.32 -1.03
CA ASP A 96 4.30 19.58 -0.66
C ASP A 96 5.30 20.09 -1.73
N PHE A 97 5.12 19.67 -2.99
CA PHE A 97 6.00 20.00 -4.11
C PHE A 97 5.25 20.57 -5.34
N THR A 98 4.15 21.28 -5.12
CA THR A 98 3.23 21.70 -6.18
C THR A 98 3.87 22.55 -7.26
N ASP A 99 4.88 23.36 -6.92
CA ASP A 99 5.53 24.31 -7.82
C ASP A 99 6.88 23.81 -8.37
N GLN A 100 7.22 22.56 -8.11
CA GLN A 100 8.49 21.99 -8.51
C GLN A 100 8.32 20.73 -9.36
N ARG A 101 9.17 20.59 -10.37
CA ARG A 101 9.22 19.37 -11.17
C ARG A 101 9.81 18.25 -10.32
N ARG A 102 9.03 17.19 -10.10
CA ARG A 102 9.47 15.95 -9.45
C ARG A 102 9.51 14.82 -10.46
N ARG A 103 10.69 14.21 -10.63
CA ARG A 103 10.87 13.02 -11.47
C ARG A 103 11.45 11.91 -10.61
N MET A 104 10.77 10.77 -10.60
CA MET A 104 11.14 9.60 -9.81
C MET A 104 11.18 8.36 -10.73
N HIS A 105 12.14 7.49 -10.48
CA HIS A 105 12.16 6.14 -11.02
C HIS A 105 11.77 5.16 -9.92
N ARG A 106 10.94 4.17 -10.25
CA ARG A 106 10.53 3.11 -9.32
C ARG A 106 10.70 1.76 -9.98
N ILE A 107 11.31 0.84 -9.24
CA ILE A 107 11.42 -0.57 -9.57
C ILE A 107 10.75 -1.35 -8.45
N THR A 108 9.97 -2.37 -8.79
CA THR A 108 9.36 -3.28 -7.82
C THR A 108 9.86 -4.69 -8.10
N ILE A 109 10.36 -5.36 -7.09
CA ILE A 109 10.78 -6.74 -7.14
C ILE A 109 9.56 -7.61 -6.83
N ALA A 110 9.37 -8.68 -7.60
CA ALA A 110 8.31 -9.66 -7.34
C ALA A 110 8.56 -10.38 -6.01
N GLY A 111 7.49 -10.70 -5.32
CA GLY A 111 7.52 -11.42 -4.05
C GLY A 111 6.52 -12.56 -4.02
N ASP A 112 6.48 -13.25 -2.89
CA ASP A 112 5.59 -14.38 -2.64
C ASP A 112 4.18 -13.92 -2.27
N ALA A 113 3.23 -14.86 -2.37
CA ALA A 113 1.89 -14.63 -1.86
C ALA A 113 1.93 -14.41 -0.33
N PRO A 114 1.17 -13.44 0.20
CA PRO A 114 1.13 -13.21 1.65
C PRO A 114 0.44 -14.36 2.38
N PHE A 115 0.94 -14.68 3.57
CA PHE A 115 0.40 -15.71 4.47
C PHE A 115 0.41 -15.24 5.93
#